data_e89c7c57f5e6c22301544f2dd71c4056
#
_entry.id   e89c7c57f5e6c22301544f2dd71c4056
#
_cell.length_a   1.000
_cell.length_b   1.000
_cell.length_c   1.000
_cell.angle_alpha   90.00
_cell.angle_beta   90.00
_cell.angle_gamma   90.00
#
_symmetry.space_group_name_H-M   'P 1'
#
loop_
_entity.id
_entity.type
_entity.pdbx_description
1 polymer ?
#
loop_
_entity_poly.entity_id
_entity_poly.type
_entity_poly.pdbx_seq_one_letter_code
_entity_poly.pdbx_strand_id
1 'polypeptide(L)'
;MSLNVERIVTGPFQENSYVIWQDGSPSCLVIDPGDDPELIIETILGKGLHPIAVVNTHAHLDHIGGVSDLKEKYVIPFYLHPNEKSVLDGYERDCAFFGMTPKVTPTVDHWLNTGELKVGDFLIQCVETPGHTPGGTCLVINDHVFTGDTIFAGSVGRTDLPGGDWNTLCESLVKAMKEIPGDYILHPGHGLHTTLKNEMLKNPFLIPLLKRVNS
;
A
#
# COMPACT_ATOMS: atom_id res chain seq x y z
N MET A 1 21.44 0.08 -5.15
CA MET A 1 21.19 1.47 -4.73
C MET A 1 20.34 1.43 -3.49
N SER A 2 20.55 2.32 -2.51
CA SER A 2 19.70 2.40 -1.32
C SER A 2 18.35 2.98 -1.71
N LEU A 3 17.27 2.47 -1.11
CA LEU A 3 15.93 3.02 -1.26
C LEU A 3 15.68 4.05 -0.14
N ASN A 4 15.28 5.24 -0.52
CA ASN A 4 14.82 6.26 0.41
C ASN A 4 13.28 6.19 0.49
N VAL A 5 12.75 6.34 1.69
CA VAL A 5 11.31 6.29 1.96
C VAL A 5 10.91 7.49 2.79
N GLU A 6 10.03 8.32 2.27
CA GLU A 6 9.38 9.39 3.01
C GLU A 6 7.94 9.01 3.28
N ARG A 7 7.56 9.00 4.57
CA ARG A 7 6.19 8.75 5.03
C ARG A 7 5.47 10.06 5.25
N ILE A 8 4.29 10.20 4.67
CA ILE A 8 3.42 11.36 4.81
C ILE A 8 2.09 10.85 5.37
N VAL A 9 1.68 11.35 6.53
CA VAL A 9 0.39 10.98 7.12
C VAL A 9 -0.68 11.89 6.53
N THR A 10 -1.72 11.30 5.94
CA THR A 10 -2.76 12.01 5.20
C THR A 10 -4.15 11.71 5.75
N GLY A 11 -5.04 12.67 5.56
CA GLY A 11 -6.48 12.56 5.80
C GLY A 11 -6.92 12.28 7.23
N PRO A 12 -8.24 12.22 7.44
CA PRO A 12 -8.84 12.00 8.76
C PRO A 12 -8.58 10.59 9.31
N PHE A 13 -8.28 9.61 8.44
CA PHE A 13 -7.93 8.25 8.84
C PHE A 13 -6.46 8.09 9.22
N GLN A 14 -5.64 9.14 9.07
CA GLN A 14 -4.20 9.13 9.34
C GLN A 14 -3.47 8.01 8.57
N GLU A 15 -3.85 7.86 7.30
CA GLU A 15 -3.23 6.92 6.39
C GLU A 15 -1.78 7.34 6.10
N ASN A 16 -0.91 6.40 5.82
CA ASN A 16 0.48 6.60 5.46
C ASN A 16 0.66 6.51 3.95
N SER A 17 0.71 7.64 3.29
CA SER A 17 1.21 7.74 1.92
C SER A 17 2.74 7.70 1.90
N TYR A 18 3.34 7.14 0.85
CA TYR A 18 4.79 7.04 0.74
C TYR A 18 5.31 7.62 -0.57
N VAL A 19 6.36 8.44 -0.48
CA VAL A 19 7.19 8.85 -1.63
C VAL A 19 8.51 8.11 -1.51
N ILE A 20 8.88 7.34 -2.55
CA ILE A 20 10.09 6.53 -2.53
C ILE A 20 10.99 6.84 -3.73
N TRP A 21 12.30 6.87 -3.52
CA TRP A 21 13.28 7.12 -4.57
C TRP A 21 14.61 6.39 -4.29
N GLN A 22 15.41 6.20 -5.33
CA GLN A 22 16.72 5.58 -5.21
C GLN A 22 17.82 6.65 -5.14
N ASP A 23 18.89 6.37 -4.40
CA ASP A 23 20.06 7.26 -4.34
C ASP A 23 20.58 7.62 -5.75
N GLY A 24 20.77 8.92 -5.97
CA GLY A 24 21.29 9.43 -7.23
C GLY A 24 20.28 9.55 -8.37
N SER A 25 19.01 9.17 -8.15
CA SER A 25 17.92 9.35 -9.12
C SER A 25 16.89 10.37 -8.60
N PRO A 26 16.44 11.32 -9.42
CA PRO A 26 15.32 12.18 -9.07
C PRO A 26 13.96 11.49 -9.28
N SER A 27 13.91 10.33 -9.96
CA SER A 27 12.67 9.60 -10.19
C SER A 27 12.14 8.99 -8.91
N CYS A 28 10.84 9.16 -8.64
CA CYS A 28 10.19 8.58 -7.47
C CYS A 28 8.89 7.86 -7.84
N LEU A 29 8.46 6.94 -6.97
CA LEU A 29 7.12 6.40 -6.98
C LEU A 29 6.34 6.99 -5.81
N VAL A 30 5.02 7.08 -5.97
CA VAL A 30 4.10 7.37 -4.88
C VAL A 30 3.30 6.11 -4.61
N ILE A 31 3.27 5.68 -3.35
CA ILE A 31 2.51 4.51 -2.91
C ILE A 31 1.38 4.99 -2.02
N ASP A 32 0.16 4.52 -2.30
CA ASP A 32 -1.06 4.81 -1.56
C ASP A 32 -1.24 6.32 -1.28
N PRO A 33 -1.41 7.20 -2.28
CA PRO A 33 -1.64 8.62 -2.04
C PRO A 33 -3.05 8.85 -1.49
N GLY A 34 -3.11 9.16 -0.19
CA GLY A 34 -4.35 9.46 0.53
C GLY A 34 -4.92 10.86 0.28
N ASP A 35 -5.67 11.36 1.26
CA ASP A 35 -6.58 12.50 1.06
C ASP A 35 -5.92 13.88 0.91
N ASP A 36 -4.69 14.09 1.37
CA ASP A 36 -3.98 15.37 1.33
C ASP A 36 -2.91 15.41 0.22
N PRO A 37 -3.28 15.39 -1.08
CA PRO A 37 -2.33 15.36 -2.19
C PRO A 37 -1.37 16.56 -2.19
N GLU A 38 -1.76 17.68 -1.61
CA GLU A 38 -0.92 18.88 -1.49
C GLU A 38 0.34 18.59 -0.66
N LEU A 39 0.23 17.85 0.46
CA LEU A 39 1.37 17.47 1.29
C LEU A 39 2.34 16.56 0.53
N ILE A 40 1.80 15.63 -0.25
CA ILE A 40 2.59 14.74 -1.10
C ILE A 40 3.33 15.55 -2.17
N ILE A 41 2.63 16.48 -2.83
CA ILE A 41 3.18 17.37 -3.85
C ILE A 41 4.28 18.27 -3.28
N GLU A 42 4.05 18.88 -2.11
CA GLU A 42 5.05 19.71 -1.42
C GLU A 42 6.31 18.91 -1.09
N THR A 43 6.15 17.67 -0.63
CA THR A 43 7.26 16.77 -0.33
C THR A 43 8.07 16.45 -1.59
N ILE A 44 7.40 16.10 -2.69
CA ILE A 44 8.04 15.82 -4.00
C ILE A 44 8.82 17.03 -4.49
N LEU A 45 8.21 18.21 -4.50
CA LEU A 45 8.84 19.45 -4.94
C LEU A 45 9.99 19.87 -4.04
N GLY A 46 9.81 19.79 -2.71
CA GLY A 46 10.83 20.17 -1.72
C GLY A 46 12.09 19.30 -1.78
N LYS A 47 11.96 18.06 -2.27
CA LYS A 47 13.09 17.15 -2.49
C LYS A 47 13.64 17.17 -3.92
N GLY A 48 13.06 17.94 -4.83
CA GLY A 48 13.44 17.98 -6.25
C GLY A 48 13.20 16.65 -6.97
N LEU A 49 12.16 15.92 -6.56
CA LEU A 49 11.82 14.61 -7.12
C LEU A 49 10.84 14.75 -8.28
N HIS A 50 10.80 13.72 -9.14
CA HIS A 50 9.92 13.60 -10.28
C HIS A 50 9.15 12.29 -10.21
N PRO A 51 7.85 12.29 -9.86
CA PRO A 51 7.08 11.07 -9.79
C PRO A 51 6.88 10.48 -11.19
N ILE A 52 7.03 9.17 -11.29
CA ILE A 52 6.90 8.43 -12.56
C ILE A 52 5.70 7.49 -12.57
N ALA A 53 5.14 7.18 -11.41
CA ALA A 53 3.91 6.40 -11.28
C ALA A 53 3.32 6.52 -9.86
N VAL A 54 2.03 6.20 -9.75
CA VAL A 54 1.35 5.84 -8.52
C VAL A 54 1.15 4.32 -8.52
N VAL A 55 1.47 3.65 -7.40
CA VAL A 55 1.27 2.20 -7.24
C VAL A 55 0.58 1.96 -5.90
N ASN A 56 -0.62 1.40 -5.91
CA ASN A 56 -1.38 1.18 -4.69
C ASN A 56 -1.40 -0.26 -4.24
N THR A 57 -1.38 -0.43 -2.91
CA THR A 57 -1.55 -1.71 -2.24
C THR A 57 -2.99 -2.21 -2.33
N HIS A 58 -3.97 -1.31 -2.22
CA HIS A 58 -5.40 -1.57 -2.35
C HIS A 58 -6.18 -0.27 -2.63
N ALA A 59 -7.52 -0.35 -2.73
CA ALA A 59 -8.35 0.76 -3.20
C ALA A 59 -9.34 1.30 -2.16
N HIS A 60 -9.07 1.18 -0.84
CA HIS A 60 -9.90 1.89 0.13
C HIS A 60 -9.74 3.39 -0.03
N LEU A 61 -10.77 4.11 0.37
CA LEU A 61 -10.95 5.54 0.08
C LEU A 61 -9.78 6.40 0.58
N ASP A 62 -9.22 6.05 1.72
CA ASP A 62 -8.10 6.76 2.34
C ASP A 62 -6.74 6.48 1.67
N HIS A 63 -6.64 5.42 0.85
CA HIS A 63 -5.44 5.10 0.07
C HIS A 63 -5.48 5.64 -1.38
N ILE A 64 -6.66 6.01 -1.88
CA ILE A 64 -6.80 6.46 -3.28
C ILE A 64 -7.20 7.92 -3.42
N GLY A 65 -7.49 8.62 -2.33
CA GLY A 65 -8.05 9.97 -2.35
C GLY A 65 -7.20 11.02 -3.10
N GLY A 66 -5.88 10.86 -3.14
CA GLY A 66 -4.95 11.75 -3.85
C GLY A 66 -4.53 11.29 -5.24
N VAL A 67 -4.94 10.09 -5.69
CA VAL A 67 -4.47 9.51 -6.96
C VAL A 67 -4.81 10.40 -8.16
N SER A 68 -6.06 10.86 -8.26
CA SER A 68 -6.51 11.67 -9.40
C SER A 68 -5.78 13.03 -9.48
N ASP A 69 -5.56 13.67 -8.33
CA ASP A 69 -4.83 14.93 -8.24
C ASP A 69 -3.38 14.78 -8.73
N LEU A 70 -2.70 13.71 -8.31
CA LEU A 70 -1.33 13.41 -8.73
C LEU A 70 -1.26 13.05 -10.21
N LYS A 71 -2.21 12.25 -10.71
CA LYS A 71 -2.30 11.92 -12.15
C LYS A 71 -2.49 13.15 -13.01
N GLU A 72 -3.38 14.06 -12.62
CA GLU A 72 -3.62 15.30 -13.34
C GLU A 72 -2.38 16.20 -13.36
N LYS A 73 -1.74 16.37 -12.18
CA LYS A 73 -0.58 17.26 -12.05
C LYS A 73 0.65 16.77 -12.80
N TYR A 74 0.94 15.48 -12.74
CA TYR A 74 2.22 14.92 -13.23
C TYR A 74 2.09 14.11 -14.52
N VAL A 75 0.86 13.81 -14.97
CA VAL A 75 0.56 12.98 -16.17
C VAL A 75 1.25 11.60 -16.06
N ILE A 76 1.03 10.93 -14.91
CA ILE A 76 1.67 9.66 -14.57
C ILE A 76 0.65 8.51 -14.51
N PRO A 77 1.06 7.26 -14.80
CA PRO A 77 0.19 6.10 -14.71
C PRO A 77 -0.11 5.70 -13.26
N PHE A 78 -1.29 5.08 -13.09
CA PHE A 78 -1.76 4.48 -11.84
C PHE A 78 -1.85 2.96 -11.98
N TYR A 79 -1.24 2.25 -11.03
CA TYR A 79 -1.19 0.80 -10.95
C TYR A 79 -2.01 0.31 -9.76
N LEU A 80 -2.88 -0.69 -9.98
CA LEU A 80 -3.73 -1.30 -8.96
C LEU A 80 -3.99 -2.78 -9.30
N HIS A 81 -4.22 -3.62 -8.29
CA HIS A 81 -4.56 -5.03 -8.51
C HIS A 81 -5.98 -5.15 -9.12
N PRO A 82 -6.22 -6.05 -10.12
CA PRO A 82 -7.52 -6.12 -10.82
C PRO A 82 -8.69 -6.49 -9.90
N ASN A 83 -8.45 -7.27 -8.85
CA ASN A 83 -9.48 -7.63 -7.88
C ASN A 83 -9.93 -6.44 -7.00
N GLU A 84 -9.21 -5.31 -7.02
CA GLU A 84 -9.61 -4.07 -6.36
C GLU A 84 -10.67 -3.27 -7.13
N LYS A 85 -11.00 -3.68 -8.36
CA LYS A 85 -11.97 -2.95 -9.17
C LYS A 85 -13.31 -2.74 -8.46
N SER A 86 -13.81 -3.73 -7.74
CA SER A 86 -15.09 -3.62 -7.03
C SER A 86 -15.02 -2.66 -5.83
N VAL A 87 -13.85 -2.55 -5.17
CA VAL A 87 -13.61 -1.59 -4.08
C VAL A 87 -13.53 -0.19 -4.67
N LEU A 88 -12.74 -0.02 -5.74
CA LEU A 88 -12.60 1.25 -6.46
C LEU A 88 -13.94 1.76 -6.99
N ASP A 89 -14.78 0.89 -7.59
CA ASP A 89 -16.11 1.25 -8.08
C ASP A 89 -17.04 1.67 -6.92
N GLY A 90 -16.74 1.29 -5.68
CA GLY A 90 -17.46 1.69 -4.47
C GLY A 90 -17.01 3.01 -3.83
N TYR A 91 -15.97 3.65 -4.32
CA TYR A 91 -15.32 4.81 -3.71
C TYR A 91 -16.30 5.93 -3.28
N GLU A 92 -17.19 6.37 -4.17
CA GLU A 92 -18.17 7.45 -3.88
C GLU A 92 -19.15 7.04 -2.77
N ARG A 93 -19.63 5.78 -2.81
CA ARG A 93 -20.52 5.22 -1.78
C ARG A 93 -19.82 5.19 -0.42
N ASP A 94 -18.55 4.77 -0.40
CA ASP A 94 -17.79 4.60 0.83
C ASP A 94 -17.41 5.97 1.42
N CYS A 95 -17.08 6.96 0.59
CA CYS A 95 -16.96 8.36 1.02
C CYS A 95 -18.24 8.87 1.67
N ALA A 96 -19.39 8.64 1.04
CA ALA A 96 -20.69 9.05 1.59
C ALA A 96 -21.00 8.35 2.92
N PHE A 97 -20.68 7.06 3.06
CA PHE A 97 -20.85 6.30 4.30
C PHE A 97 -20.03 6.89 5.46
N PHE A 98 -18.82 7.34 5.20
CA PHE A 98 -17.96 7.98 6.20
C PHE A 98 -18.16 9.50 6.31
N GLY A 99 -19.14 10.08 5.61
CA GLY A 99 -19.43 11.51 5.65
C GLY A 99 -18.38 12.38 4.96
N MET A 100 -17.61 11.81 4.04
CA MET A 100 -16.58 12.49 3.25
C MET A 100 -17.14 12.93 1.89
N THR A 101 -16.57 13.99 1.33
CA THR A 101 -16.89 14.41 -0.03
C THR A 101 -15.98 13.65 -1.00
N PRO A 102 -16.53 12.84 -1.92
CA PRO A 102 -15.71 12.10 -2.86
C PRO A 102 -15.00 13.08 -3.83
N LYS A 103 -13.75 12.77 -4.14
CA LYS A 103 -13.03 13.34 -5.28
C LYS A 103 -13.33 12.54 -6.55
N VAL A 104 -12.63 12.85 -7.62
CA VAL A 104 -12.76 12.09 -8.87
C VAL A 104 -12.22 10.68 -8.66
N THR A 105 -13.04 9.67 -8.92
CA THR A 105 -12.59 8.26 -8.88
C THR A 105 -11.46 8.05 -9.91
N PRO A 106 -10.27 7.60 -9.49
CA PRO A 106 -9.15 7.48 -10.40
C PRO A 106 -9.35 6.35 -11.43
N THR A 107 -8.89 6.61 -12.66
CA THR A 107 -8.84 5.59 -13.71
C THR A 107 -7.53 4.81 -13.60
N VAL A 108 -7.62 3.48 -13.54
CA VAL A 108 -6.45 2.58 -13.53
C VAL A 108 -5.86 2.49 -14.95
N ASP A 109 -4.55 2.71 -15.07
CA ASP A 109 -3.86 2.61 -16.36
C ASP A 109 -3.24 1.22 -16.55
N HIS A 110 -2.77 0.61 -15.44
CA HIS A 110 -2.14 -0.70 -15.48
C HIS A 110 -2.61 -1.58 -14.31
N TRP A 111 -2.96 -2.81 -14.63
CA TRP A 111 -3.30 -3.80 -13.60
C TRP A 111 -2.04 -4.51 -13.10
N LEU A 112 -1.91 -4.61 -11.76
CA LEU A 112 -0.86 -5.40 -11.13
C LEU A 112 -1.12 -6.89 -11.35
N ASN A 113 -0.03 -7.64 -11.49
CA ASN A 113 -0.06 -9.10 -11.47
C ASN A 113 0.87 -9.59 -10.36
N THR A 114 0.63 -10.80 -9.86
CA THR A 114 1.57 -11.46 -8.93
C THR A 114 2.94 -11.59 -9.57
N GLY A 115 3.98 -11.36 -8.79
CA GLY A 115 5.37 -11.48 -9.23
C GLY A 115 6.03 -10.14 -9.48
N GLU A 116 6.97 -10.12 -10.40
CA GLU A 116 7.86 -8.98 -10.62
C GLU A 116 7.24 -7.95 -11.57
N LEU A 117 7.22 -6.69 -11.13
CA LEU A 117 6.82 -5.52 -11.90
C LEU A 117 8.00 -4.55 -12.00
N LYS A 118 8.33 -4.09 -13.20
CA LYS A 118 9.32 -3.04 -13.41
C LYS A 118 8.63 -1.71 -13.75
N VAL A 119 8.90 -0.67 -12.96
CA VAL A 119 8.43 0.71 -13.18
C VAL A 119 9.63 1.64 -13.16
N GLY A 120 10.05 2.14 -14.30
CA GLY A 120 11.31 2.87 -14.44
C GLY A 120 12.49 2.02 -13.97
N ASP A 121 13.24 2.51 -12.99
CA ASP A 121 14.37 1.80 -12.38
C ASP A 121 13.96 0.98 -11.13
N PHE A 122 12.70 1.01 -10.74
CA PHE A 122 12.19 0.23 -9.60
C PHE A 122 11.80 -1.17 -10.04
N LEU A 123 12.26 -2.15 -9.28
CA LEU A 123 11.86 -3.54 -9.36
C LEU A 123 10.98 -3.83 -8.15
N ILE A 124 9.71 -4.12 -8.39
CA ILE A 124 8.69 -4.33 -7.36
C ILE A 124 8.27 -5.79 -7.42
N GLN A 125 8.45 -6.52 -6.31
CA GLN A 125 7.83 -7.82 -6.16
C GLN A 125 6.44 -7.65 -5.58
N CYS A 126 5.41 -7.96 -6.35
CA CYS A 126 4.01 -7.94 -5.92
C CYS A 126 3.65 -9.26 -5.24
N VAL A 127 3.33 -9.22 -3.96
CA VAL A 127 2.87 -10.36 -3.17
C VAL A 127 1.40 -10.14 -2.85
N GLU A 128 0.52 -10.88 -3.53
CA GLU A 128 -0.92 -10.80 -3.25
C GLU A 128 -1.22 -11.25 -1.82
N THR A 129 -1.93 -10.40 -1.09
CA THR A 129 -2.35 -10.61 0.29
C THR A 129 -3.83 -10.23 0.48
N PRO A 130 -4.76 -10.91 -0.23
CA PRO A 130 -6.18 -10.64 -0.10
C PRO A 130 -6.69 -10.92 1.31
N GLY A 131 -7.83 -10.33 1.66
CA GLY A 131 -8.54 -10.59 2.90
C GLY A 131 -8.94 -9.32 3.66
N HIS A 132 -8.13 -8.26 3.68
CA HIS A 132 -8.58 -6.92 4.03
C HIS A 132 -9.45 -6.35 2.89
N THR A 133 -8.94 -6.47 1.68
CA THR A 133 -9.66 -6.26 0.41
C THR A 133 -9.42 -7.45 -0.51
N PRO A 134 -10.21 -7.61 -1.62
CA PRO A 134 -10.07 -8.74 -2.52
C PRO A 134 -8.76 -8.78 -3.32
N GLY A 135 -8.12 -7.64 -3.54
CA GLY A 135 -6.87 -7.50 -4.31
C GLY A 135 -5.73 -6.91 -3.49
N GLY A 136 -5.83 -6.91 -2.16
CA GLY A 136 -4.77 -6.42 -1.30
C GLY A 136 -3.41 -7.00 -1.68
N THR A 137 -2.39 -6.15 -1.81
CA THR A 137 -1.07 -6.53 -2.32
C THR A 137 0.03 -5.86 -1.52
N CYS A 138 0.96 -6.65 -0.98
CA CYS A 138 2.20 -6.12 -0.43
C CYS A 138 3.19 -5.85 -1.57
N LEU A 139 3.79 -4.67 -1.59
CA LEU A 139 4.78 -4.25 -2.59
C LEU A 139 6.18 -4.31 -1.96
N VAL A 140 7.02 -5.24 -2.44
CA VAL A 140 8.39 -5.42 -1.93
C VAL A 140 9.37 -4.75 -2.88
N ILE A 141 10.18 -3.83 -2.35
CA ILE A 141 11.18 -3.08 -3.11
C ILE A 141 12.47 -3.08 -2.28
N ASN A 142 13.51 -3.75 -2.74
CA ASN A 142 14.73 -4.03 -1.98
C ASN A 142 14.39 -4.75 -0.65
N ASP A 143 14.76 -4.16 0.49
CA ASP A 143 14.47 -4.64 1.85
C ASP A 143 13.31 -3.90 2.54
N HIS A 144 12.48 -3.20 1.76
CA HIS A 144 11.30 -2.49 2.20
C HIS A 144 10.02 -3.15 1.67
N VAL A 145 8.99 -3.25 2.50
CA VAL A 145 7.68 -3.83 2.16
C VAL A 145 6.58 -2.84 2.50
N PHE A 146 5.85 -2.38 1.51
CA PHE A 146 4.66 -1.56 1.70
C PHE A 146 3.47 -2.50 1.83
N THR A 147 3.00 -2.67 3.05
CA THR A 147 2.02 -3.71 3.39
C THR A 147 0.57 -3.26 3.22
N GLY A 148 0.35 -1.97 2.96
CA GLY A 148 -0.99 -1.41 3.05
C GLY A 148 -1.63 -1.84 4.36
N ASP A 149 -2.85 -2.33 4.30
CA ASP A 149 -3.63 -2.75 5.45
C ASP A 149 -3.59 -4.28 5.67
N THR A 150 -2.48 -4.93 5.29
CA THR A 150 -2.28 -6.36 5.57
C THR A 150 -1.69 -6.57 6.97
N ILE A 151 -0.55 -5.92 7.29
CA ILE A 151 0.17 -6.07 8.57
C ILE A 151 0.54 -4.69 9.09
N PHE A 152 0.18 -4.41 10.34
CA PHE A 152 0.57 -3.22 11.09
C PHE A 152 1.50 -3.57 12.25
N ALA A 153 2.12 -2.56 12.86
CA ALA A 153 2.83 -2.73 14.11
C ALA A 153 1.86 -3.17 15.23
N GLY A 154 1.90 -4.46 15.58
CA GLY A 154 1.07 -5.07 16.62
C GLY A 154 -0.39 -5.37 16.21
N SER A 155 -0.76 -5.22 14.94
CA SER A 155 -2.13 -5.47 14.45
C SER A 155 -2.13 -5.97 13.00
N VAL A 156 -3.32 -6.19 12.45
CA VAL A 156 -3.59 -6.51 11.04
C VAL A 156 -4.82 -5.75 10.56
N GLY A 157 -5.04 -5.69 9.25
CA GLY A 157 -6.20 -5.06 8.65
C GLY A 157 -7.52 -5.67 9.11
N ARG A 158 -8.55 -4.83 9.18
CA ARG A 158 -9.94 -5.27 9.43
C ARG A 158 -10.47 -6.04 8.23
N THR A 159 -11.48 -6.89 8.48
CA THR A 159 -12.09 -7.73 7.43
C THR A 159 -13.61 -7.67 7.43
N ASP A 160 -14.18 -6.66 8.08
CA ASP A 160 -15.63 -6.46 8.23
C ASP A 160 -16.22 -5.47 7.23
N LEU A 161 -15.41 -4.90 6.33
CA LEU A 161 -15.85 -4.07 5.23
C LEU A 161 -16.17 -4.93 3.99
N PRO A 162 -16.92 -4.40 3.01
CA PRO A 162 -17.27 -5.13 1.79
C PRO A 162 -16.04 -5.68 1.05
N GLY A 163 -16.01 -6.99 0.80
CA GLY A 163 -14.88 -7.69 0.18
C GLY A 163 -13.87 -8.25 1.17
N GLY A 164 -13.98 -7.92 2.47
CA GLY A 164 -13.12 -8.45 3.53
C GLY A 164 -13.49 -9.90 3.91
N ASP A 165 -12.48 -10.72 4.22
CA ASP A 165 -12.61 -12.08 4.73
C ASP A 165 -11.46 -12.45 5.65
N TRP A 166 -11.79 -12.81 6.89
CA TRP A 166 -10.78 -13.13 7.90
C TRP A 166 -9.95 -14.38 7.59
N ASN A 167 -10.58 -15.42 7.04
CA ASN A 167 -9.86 -16.66 6.74
C ASN A 167 -8.86 -16.44 5.60
N THR A 168 -9.28 -15.71 4.58
CA THR A 168 -8.43 -15.29 3.46
C THR A 168 -7.26 -14.43 3.96
N LEU A 169 -7.51 -13.47 4.88
CA LEU A 169 -6.44 -12.68 5.47
C LEU A 169 -5.45 -13.55 6.25
N CYS A 170 -5.94 -14.52 7.04
CA CYS A 170 -5.05 -15.46 7.74
C CYS A 170 -4.16 -16.27 6.78
N GLU A 171 -4.67 -16.68 5.62
CA GLU A 171 -3.86 -17.36 4.60
C GLU A 171 -2.81 -16.43 3.99
N SER A 172 -3.20 -15.19 3.71
CA SER A 172 -2.29 -14.14 3.23
C SER A 172 -1.18 -13.82 4.23
N LEU A 173 -1.50 -13.74 5.52
CA LEU A 173 -0.51 -13.54 6.59
C LEU A 173 0.49 -14.71 6.66
N VAL A 174 0.03 -15.95 6.55
CA VAL A 174 0.92 -17.14 6.48
C VAL A 174 1.81 -17.08 5.24
N LYS A 175 1.26 -16.71 4.07
CA LYS A 175 2.02 -16.53 2.83
C LYS A 175 3.07 -15.44 3.00
N ALA A 176 2.71 -14.26 3.51
CA ALA A 176 3.63 -13.16 3.74
C ALA A 176 4.79 -13.57 4.67
N MET A 177 4.50 -14.30 5.76
CA MET A 177 5.53 -14.80 6.69
C MET A 177 6.46 -15.86 6.06
N LYS A 178 6.05 -16.54 4.99
CA LYS A 178 6.87 -17.51 4.25
C LYS A 178 7.72 -16.87 3.15
N GLU A 179 7.16 -15.88 2.46
CA GLU A 179 7.75 -15.32 1.23
C GLU A 179 8.58 -14.05 1.48
N ILE A 180 8.28 -13.30 2.55
CA ILE A 180 8.97 -12.05 2.86
C ILE A 180 10.05 -12.31 3.91
N PRO A 181 11.32 -11.91 3.68
CA PRO A 181 12.39 -12.04 4.68
C PRO A 181 12.06 -11.30 5.98
N GLY A 182 12.36 -11.93 7.13
CA GLY A 182 11.94 -11.45 8.44
C GLY A 182 12.55 -10.12 8.87
N ASP A 183 13.71 -9.76 8.37
CA ASP A 183 14.44 -8.51 8.67
C ASP A 183 14.04 -7.32 7.79
N TYR A 184 13.17 -7.54 6.78
CA TYR A 184 12.66 -6.47 5.95
C TYR A 184 11.80 -5.49 6.76
N ILE A 185 11.91 -4.20 6.39
CA ILE A 185 11.16 -3.11 7.02
C ILE A 185 9.74 -3.07 6.44
N LEU A 186 8.74 -3.20 7.30
CA LEU A 186 7.33 -3.07 6.92
C LEU A 186 6.87 -1.62 7.05
N HIS A 187 6.30 -1.10 5.99
CA HIS A 187 5.68 0.22 5.86
C HIS A 187 4.17 0.04 5.72
N PRO A 188 3.41 0.09 6.82
CA PRO A 188 1.98 -0.16 6.81
C PRO A 188 1.17 1.06 6.36
N GLY A 189 -0.09 0.82 5.93
CA GLY A 189 -1.04 1.89 5.63
C GLY A 189 -1.38 2.77 6.83
N HIS A 190 -1.25 2.26 8.07
CA HIS A 190 -1.48 3.03 9.29
C HIS A 190 -0.42 2.77 10.35
N GLY A 191 -0.09 3.81 11.13
CA GLY A 191 0.82 3.73 12.27
C GLY A 191 2.30 3.76 11.90
N LEU A 192 3.14 3.14 12.72
CA LEU A 192 4.59 3.17 12.57
C LEU A 192 5.10 1.99 11.77
N HIS A 193 6.27 2.15 11.15
CA HIS A 193 7.01 1.04 10.53
C HIS A 193 7.46 0.02 11.59
N THR A 194 7.65 -1.21 11.15
CA THR A 194 8.11 -2.33 11.96
C THR A 194 8.96 -3.28 11.11
N THR A 195 9.26 -4.49 11.58
CA THR A 195 9.85 -5.55 10.77
C THR A 195 9.01 -6.81 10.88
N LEU A 196 9.00 -7.63 9.83
CA LEU A 196 8.23 -8.89 9.86
C LEU A 196 8.67 -9.78 11.03
N LYS A 197 9.96 -9.83 11.33
CA LYS A 197 10.51 -10.56 12.48
C LYS A 197 9.94 -10.06 13.81
N ASN A 198 9.82 -8.74 14.00
CA ASN A 198 9.22 -8.17 15.21
C ASN A 198 7.76 -8.56 15.34
N GLU A 199 7.01 -8.50 14.22
CA GLU A 199 5.61 -8.87 14.20
C GLU A 199 5.39 -10.38 14.44
N MET A 200 6.21 -11.25 13.87
CA MET A 200 6.18 -12.69 14.18
C MET A 200 6.42 -13.00 15.65
N LEU A 201 7.16 -12.14 16.36
CA LEU A 201 7.45 -12.32 17.79
C LEU A 201 6.41 -11.72 18.72
N LYS A 202 5.73 -10.64 18.32
CA LYS A 202 4.92 -9.81 19.23
C LYS A 202 3.48 -9.58 18.78
N ASN A 203 3.18 -9.71 17.49
CA ASN A 203 1.85 -9.42 16.96
C ASN A 203 0.86 -10.52 17.36
N PRO A 204 -0.21 -10.18 18.11
CA PRO A 204 -1.15 -11.17 18.63
C PRO A 204 -1.94 -11.91 17.53
N PHE A 205 -1.98 -11.38 16.32
CA PHE A 205 -2.64 -12.00 15.18
C PHE A 205 -1.71 -12.93 14.40
N LEU A 206 -0.40 -12.65 14.35
CA LEU A 206 0.57 -13.50 13.65
C LEU A 206 1.02 -14.69 14.49
N ILE A 207 1.23 -14.51 15.80
CA ILE A 207 1.70 -15.56 16.72
C ILE A 207 0.89 -16.86 16.59
N PRO A 208 -0.46 -16.85 16.58
CA PRO A 208 -1.25 -18.06 16.44
C PRO A 208 -1.05 -18.78 15.09
N LEU A 209 -0.65 -18.05 14.05
CA LEU A 209 -0.47 -18.57 12.70
C LEU A 209 0.92 -19.19 12.46
N LEU A 210 1.90 -18.98 13.37
CA LEU A 210 3.28 -19.46 13.19
C LEU A 210 3.37 -20.98 13.01
N LYS A 211 2.45 -21.75 13.61
CA LYS A 211 2.39 -23.21 13.42
C LYS A 211 2.14 -23.59 11.95
N ARG A 212 1.38 -22.79 11.23
CA ARG A 212 1.05 -22.98 9.79
C ARG A 212 2.21 -22.56 8.87
N VAL A 213 3.13 -21.75 9.36
CA VAL A 213 4.33 -21.33 8.61
C VAL A 213 5.35 -22.48 8.57
N ASN A 214 5.44 -23.25 9.67
CA ASN A 214 6.42 -24.32 9.85
C ASN A 214 5.91 -25.70 9.39
N SER A 215 4.68 -25.80 8.96
CA SER A 215 4.08 -27.01 8.38
C SER A 215 4.18 -27.00 6.86
#